data_b89327538c857dbabb7a8b825a83bb64
#
_entry.id   b89327538c857dbabb7a8b825a83bb64
#
_cell.length_a   1.000
_cell.length_b   1.000
_cell.length_c   1.000
_cell.angle_alpha   90.00
_cell.angle_beta   90.00
_cell.angle_gamma   90.00
#
_symmetry.space_group_name_H-M   'P 1'
#
loop_
_entity.id
_entity.type
_entity.pdbx_description
1 polymer ?
#
loop_
_entity_poly.entity_id
_entity_poly.type
_entity_poly.pdbx_seq_one_letter_code
_entity_poly.pdbx_strand_id
1 'polypeptide(L)'
;MIEIQNLAKKYSTQTVLDINLLKIPAGQTFGLIGNNGAGKTTLFSCLLDLIKPTKGKVINNQVDVSISEDWKSFTTAFLDETFLIGYLMPEEYFYFIGELRGLSKQKVDSFMSQFEDFFNGEILGGKKYLRDLSKGNQKKAGIVAALMGEPKVIILDEPFANLDPTTQIRLKKIIKDLSNYKDTTI
;
A
#
# COMPACT_ATOMS: atom_id res chain seq x y z
N MET A 1 -1.59 15.30 1.72
CA MET A 1 -3.07 15.47 1.80
C MET A 1 -3.73 14.80 0.62
N ILE A 2 -4.73 13.97 0.86
CA ILE A 2 -5.57 13.39 -0.20
C ILE A 2 -6.92 14.10 -0.17
N GLU A 3 -7.42 14.51 -1.32
CA GLU A 3 -8.74 15.13 -1.46
C GLU A 3 -9.54 14.43 -2.57
N ILE A 4 -10.74 14.04 -2.24
CA ILE A 4 -11.71 13.41 -3.15
C ILE A 4 -12.85 14.39 -3.35
N GLN A 5 -13.16 14.69 -4.63
CA GLN A 5 -14.17 15.67 -5.00
C GLN A 5 -15.22 15.05 -5.93
N ASN A 6 -16.48 14.97 -5.47
CA ASN A 6 -17.64 14.47 -6.21
C ASN A 6 -17.41 13.13 -6.90
N LEU A 7 -16.64 12.24 -6.24
CA LEU A 7 -16.23 10.95 -6.78
C LEU A 7 -17.41 9.98 -6.78
N ALA A 8 -17.77 9.48 -7.96
CA ALA A 8 -18.68 8.37 -8.05
C ALA A 8 -18.15 7.29 -8.99
N LYS A 9 -18.39 6.03 -8.64
CA LYS A 9 -18.13 4.87 -9.49
C LYS A 9 -19.39 4.04 -9.63
N LYS A 10 -19.74 3.79 -10.88
CA LYS A 10 -20.86 2.91 -11.25
C LYS A 10 -20.35 1.75 -12.09
N TYR A 11 -20.89 0.58 -11.86
CA TYR A 11 -20.77 -0.58 -12.72
C TYR A 11 -22.16 -0.90 -13.25
N SER A 12 -22.35 -0.74 -14.56
CA SER A 12 -23.70 -0.79 -15.18
C SER A 12 -24.65 0.17 -14.46
N THR A 13 -25.69 -0.32 -13.82
CA THR A 13 -26.71 0.46 -13.09
C THR A 13 -26.40 0.65 -11.61
N GLN A 14 -25.45 -0.12 -11.07
CA GLN A 14 -25.15 -0.10 -9.63
C GLN A 14 -24.11 0.96 -9.29
N THR A 15 -24.44 1.87 -8.38
CA THR A 15 -23.49 2.81 -7.77
C THR A 15 -22.75 2.13 -6.64
N VAL A 16 -21.41 2.04 -6.74
CA VAL A 16 -20.54 1.43 -5.74
C VAL A 16 -19.86 2.49 -4.86
N LEU A 17 -19.58 3.66 -5.44
CA LEU A 17 -19.05 4.82 -4.70
C LEU A 17 -19.89 6.05 -5.03
N ASP A 18 -20.16 6.86 -4.00
CA ASP A 18 -20.73 8.20 -4.13
C ASP A 18 -20.23 9.06 -2.96
N ILE A 19 -19.18 9.83 -3.20
CA ILE A 19 -18.47 10.62 -2.18
C ILE A 19 -18.41 12.07 -2.66
N ASN A 20 -19.16 12.94 -2.01
CA ASN A 20 -19.19 14.36 -2.38
C ASN A 20 -17.84 15.03 -2.09
N LEU A 21 -17.33 14.87 -0.86
CA LEU A 21 -16.06 15.43 -0.43
C LEU A 21 -15.47 14.56 0.68
N LEU A 22 -14.20 14.19 0.52
CA LEU A 22 -13.40 13.60 1.60
C LEU A 22 -12.01 14.24 1.55
N LYS A 23 -11.52 14.69 2.71
CA LYS A 23 -10.16 15.22 2.85
C LYS A 23 -9.44 14.43 3.93
N ILE A 24 -8.28 13.90 3.57
CA ILE A 24 -7.36 13.22 4.49
C ILE A 24 -6.13 14.10 4.61
N PRO A 25 -5.92 14.78 5.76
CA PRO A 25 -4.74 15.61 5.98
C PRO A 25 -3.44 14.82 5.83
N ALA A 26 -2.34 15.52 5.51
CA ALA A 26 -1.01 14.91 5.50
C ALA A 26 -0.62 14.44 6.91
N GLY A 27 0.16 13.35 6.98
CA GLY A 27 0.67 12.82 8.24
C GLY A 27 -0.38 12.11 9.11
N GLN A 28 -1.59 11.84 8.60
CA GLN A 28 -2.63 11.15 9.35
C GLN A 28 -2.75 9.68 8.97
N THR A 29 -2.99 8.83 9.97
CA THR A 29 -3.50 7.48 9.76
C THR A 29 -5.01 7.53 9.65
N PHE A 30 -5.54 7.16 8.49
CA PHE A 30 -6.97 7.15 8.18
C PHE A 30 -7.49 5.72 8.02
N GLY A 31 -8.40 5.29 8.87
CA GLY A 31 -9.01 3.97 8.80
C GLY A 31 -10.33 3.98 8.02
N LEU A 32 -10.41 3.22 6.92
CA LEU A 32 -11.65 2.99 6.18
C LEU A 32 -12.29 1.67 6.64
N ILE A 33 -13.47 1.76 7.24
CA ILE A 33 -14.20 0.59 7.77
C ILE A 33 -15.50 0.40 6.99
N GLY A 34 -15.84 -0.84 6.70
CA GLY A 34 -17.08 -1.20 6.01
C GLY A 34 -17.13 -2.69 5.71
N ASN A 35 -18.33 -3.20 5.46
CA ASN A 35 -18.55 -4.60 5.10
C ASN A 35 -17.84 -4.97 3.78
N ASN A 36 -17.68 -6.28 3.54
CA ASN A 36 -17.21 -6.76 2.25
C ASN A 36 -18.20 -6.32 1.15
N GLY A 37 -17.65 -5.83 0.03
CA GLY A 37 -18.47 -5.26 -1.04
C GLY A 37 -18.90 -3.80 -0.84
N ALA A 38 -18.55 -3.14 0.28
CA ALA A 38 -18.88 -1.71 0.50
C ALA A 38 -18.10 -0.72 -0.38
N GLY A 39 -17.26 -1.20 -1.31
CA GLY A 39 -16.52 -0.33 -2.23
C GLY A 39 -15.13 0.11 -1.75
N LYS A 40 -14.59 -0.43 -0.64
CA LYS A 40 -13.27 -0.04 -0.10
C LYS A 40 -12.16 -0.20 -1.14
N THR A 41 -12.00 -1.38 -1.70
CA THR A 41 -11.00 -1.65 -2.76
C THR A 41 -11.25 -0.83 -4.02
N THR A 42 -12.53 -0.57 -4.36
CA THR A 42 -12.88 0.31 -5.48
C THR A 42 -12.42 1.75 -5.22
N LEU A 43 -12.56 2.25 -4.00
CA LEU A 43 -12.07 3.56 -3.61
C LEU A 43 -10.53 3.61 -3.72
N PHE A 44 -9.82 2.64 -3.15
CA PHE A 44 -8.36 2.57 -3.27
C PHE A 44 -7.90 2.47 -4.73
N SER A 45 -8.60 1.71 -5.56
CA SER A 45 -8.30 1.62 -6.99
C SER A 45 -8.51 2.97 -7.72
N CYS A 46 -9.49 3.78 -7.31
CA CYS A 46 -9.65 5.14 -7.83
C CYS A 46 -8.55 6.09 -7.31
N LEU A 47 -8.14 5.96 -6.03
CA LEU A 47 -7.04 6.74 -5.45
C LEU A 47 -5.71 6.52 -6.15
N LEU A 48 -5.51 5.31 -6.68
CA LEU A 48 -4.29 4.86 -7.37
C LEU A 48 -4.40 4.93 -8.90
N ASP A 49 -5.47 5.52 -9.43
CA ASP A 49 -5.78 5.57 -10.88
C ASP A 49 -5.72 4.21 -11.59
N LEU A 50 -5.94 3.11 -10.85
CA LEU A 50 -6.05 1.77 -11.41
C LEU A 50 -7.38 1.58 -12.15
N ILE A 51 -8.42 2.31 -11.74
CA ILE A 51 -9.72 2.37 -12.41
C ILE A 51 -10.18 3.83 -12.50
N LYS A 52 -10.76 4.20 -13.63
CA LYS A 52 -11.34 5.55 -13.79
C LYS A 52 -12.67 5.66 -13.05
N PRO A 53 -12.89 6.72 -12.26
CA PRO A 53 -14.20 7.01 -11.71
C PRO A 53 -15.21 7.32 -12.82
N THR A 54 -16.51 7.19 -12.55
CA THR A 54 -17.60 7.60 -13.47
C THR A 54 -17.72 9.12 -13.49
N LYS A 55 -17.49 9.77 -12.36
CA LYS A 55 -17.40 11.24 -12.23
C LYS A 55 -16.51 11.61 -11.06
N GLY A 56 -16.13 12.89 -10.99
CA GLY A 56 -15.31 13.44 -9.93
C GLY A 56 -13.82 13.15 -10.13
N LYS A 57 -13.02 13.47 -9.13
CA LYS A 57 -11.57 13.35 -9.20
C LYS A 57 -10.95 13.09 -7.84
N VAL A 58 -9.71 12.62 -7.88
CA VAL A 58 -8.84 12.45 -6.72
C VAL A 58 -7.63 13.34 -6.88
N ILE A 59 -7.31 14.09 -5.84
CA ILE A 59 -6.12 14.94 -5.75
C ILE A 59 -5.24 14.39 -4.63
N ASN A 60 -4.02 14.03 -4.97
CA ASN A 60 -3.02 13.53 -4.03
C ASN A 60 -1.85 14.51 -3.98
N ASN A 61 -1.65 15.17 -2.82
CA ASN A 61 -0.65 16.22 -2.64
C ASN A 61 -0.66 17.27 -3.76
N GLN A 62 -1.85 17.81 -4.08
CA GLN A 62 -2.11 18.81 -5.12
C GLN A 62 -1.99 18.27 -6.56
N VAL A 63 -1.67 17.00 -6.75
CA VAL A 63 -1.60 16.33 -8.05
C VAL A 63 -2.92 15.61 -8.32
N ASP A 64 -3.60 15.93 -9.41
CA ASP A 64 -4.74 15.14 -9.89
C ASP A 64 -4.21 13.82 -10.46
N VAL A 65 -4.59 12.71 -9.83
CA VAL A 65 -4.04 11.38 -10.15
C VAL A 65 -4.36 10.89 -11.56
N SER A 66 -5.40 11.46 -12.18
CA SER A 66 -5.83 11.10 -13.53
C SER A 66 -5.12 11.90 -14.64
N ILE A 67 -4.39 12.97 -14.26
CA ILE A 67 -3.76 13.91 -15.20
C ILE A 67 -2.24 13.76 -15.20
N SER A 68 -1.61 13.58 -14.03
CA SER A 68 -0.16 13.46 -13.89
C SER A 68 0.22 12.20 -13.12
N GLU A 69 1.37 11.63 -13.43
CA GLU A 69 1.95 10.49 -12.72
C GLU A 69 2.88 10.88 -11.55
N ASP A 70 3.11 12.17 -11.32
CA ASP A 70 4.03 12.68 -10.30
C ASP A 70 3.73 12.14 -8.90
N TRP A 71 2.44 11.87 -8.60
CA TRP A 71 2.01 11.29 -7.34
C TRP A 71 2.61 9.90 -7.08
N LYS A 72 3.00 9.15 -8.11
CA LYS A 72 3.62 7.82 -7.97
C LYS A 72 4.98 7.87 -7.29
N SER A 73 5.69 9.01 -7.39
CA SER A 73 7.01 9.19 -6.78
C SER A 73 6.98 9.19 -5.25
N PHE A 74 5.88 9.63 -4.65
CA PHE A 74 5.72 9.75 -3.20
C PHE A 74 4.58 8.90 -2.62
N THR A 75 3.92 8.10 -3.44
CA THR A 75 2.82 7.22 -3.02
C THR A 75 3.18 5.76 -3.26
N THR A 76 2.82 4.93 -2.31
CA THR A 76 2.93 3.46 -2.42
C THR A 76 1.62 2.82 -2.02
N ALA A 77 1.44 1.57 -2.42
CA ALA A 77 0.27 0.81 -2.03
C ALA A 77 0.58 -0.69 -1.92
N PHE A 78 -0.18 -1.36 -1.06
CA PHE A 78 -0.36 -2.80 -1.09
C PHE A 78 -1.87 -3.08 -0.98
N LEU A 79 -2.47 -3.56 -2.06
CA LEU A 79 -3.89 -3.88 -2.10
C LEU A 79 -4.13 -5.36 -1.78
N ASP A 80 -3.45 -6.25 -2.50
CA ASP A 80 -3.49 -7.69 -2.24
C ASP A 80 -2.27 -8.39 -2.85
N GLU A 81 -2.15 -9.71 -2.61
CA GLU A 81 -1.01 -10.51 -3.03
C GLU A 81 -0.94 -10.72 -4.55
N THR A 82 -2.00 -10.46 -5.31
CA THR A 82 -2.00 -10.60 -6.78
C THR A 82 -1.19 -9.52 -7.48
N PHE A 83 -0.93 -8.40 -6.80
CA PHE A 83 -0.06 -7.34 -7.29
C PHE A 83 1.44 -7.64 -7.12
N LEU A 84 1.80 -8.70 -6.41
CA LEU A 84 3.20 -9.10 -6.27
C LEU A 84 3.73 -9.73 -7.56
N ILE A 85 5.01 -9.52 -7.85
CA ILE A 85 5.70 -10.23 -8.93
C ILE A 85 6.06 -11.63 -8.42
N GLY A 86 5.10 -12.53 -8.47
CA GLY A 86 5.15 -13.84 -7.82
C GLY A 86 6.30 -14.75 -8.27
N TYR A 87 6.93 -14.48 -9.40
CA TYR A 87 8.05 -15.24 -9.94
C TYR A 87 9.43 -14.78 -9.48
N LEU A 88 9.50 -13.73 -8.67
CA LEU A 88 10.73 -13.30 -8.01
C LEU A 88 10.85 -13.94 -6.63
N MET A 89 12.08 -14.18 -6.19
CA MET A 89 12.36 -14.43 -4.77
C MET A 89 12.15 -13.14 -3.97
N PRO A 90 11.87 -13.22 -2.67
CA PRO A 90 11.63 -12.01 -1.85
C PRO A 90 12.72 -10.96 -1.97
N GLU A 91 13.99 -11.34 -1.90
CA GLU A 91 15.12 -10.44 -2.02
C GLU A 91 15.18 -9.77 -3.40
N GLU A 92 14.96 -10.54 -4.46
CA GLU A 92 14.91 -10.00 -5.84
C GLU A 92 13.79 -8.98 -5.98
N TYR A 93 12.63 -9.25 -5.37
CA TYR A 93 11.49 -8.34 -5.37
C TYR A 93 11.81 -7.05 -4.62
N PHE A 94 12.44 -7.14 -3.44
CA PHE A 94 12.85 -5.95 -2.69
C PHE A 94 13.91 -5.13 -3.45
N TYR A 95 14.88 -5.77 -4.11
CA TYR A 95 15.85 -5.06 -4.93
C TYR A 95 15.18 -4.38 -6.12
N PHE A 96 14.25 -5.05 -6.79
CA PHE A 96 13.48 -4.48 -7.89
C PHE A 96 12.68 -3.24 -7.46
N ILE A 97 11.95 -3.33 -6.35
CA ILE A 97 11.20 -2.17 -5.80
C ILE A 97 12.15 -1.05 -5.38
N GLY A 98 13.28 -1.41 -4.75
CA GLY A 98 14.31 -0.43 -4.36
C GLY A 98 14.89 0.31 -5.55
N GLU A 99 15.19 -0.38 -6.65
CA GLU A 99 15.68 0.23 -7.89
C GLU A 99 14.67 1.21 -8.48
N LEU A 100 13.38 0.83 -8.54
CA LEU A 100 12.30 1.73 -8.97
C LEU A 100 12.17 2.99 -8.09
N ARG A 101 12.63 2.93 -6.85
CA ARG A 101 12.68 4.05 -5.89
C ARG A 101 14.03 4.78 -5.86
N GLY A 102 14.96 4.42 -6.76
CA GLY A 102 16.30 5.03 -6.83
C GLY A 102 17.19 4.68 -5.64
N LEU A 103 16.93 3.56 -4.94
CA LEU A 103 17.74 3.11 -3.82
C LEU A 103 18.89 2.23 -4.30
N SER A 104 20.08 2.41 -3.71
CA SER A 104 21.18 1.48 -3.92
C SER A 104 20.90 0.14 -3.22
N LYS A 105 21.53 -0.94 -3.71
CA LYS A 105 21.43 -2.26 -3.10
C LYS A 105 21.72 -2.23 -1.60
N GLN A 106 22.77 -1.52 -1.18
CA GLN A 106 23.13 -1.38 0.23
C GLN A 106 22.02 -0.73 1.08
N LYS A 107 21.29 0.26 0.52
CA LYS A 107 20.13 0.86 1.19
C LYS A 107 18.97 -0.12 1.30
N VAL A 108 18.75 -0.96 0.29
CA VAL A 108 17.73 -2.02 0.33
C VAL A 108 18.09 -3.07 1.37
N ASP A 109 19.34 -3.50 1.46
CA ASP A 109 19.80 -4.45 2.48
C ASP A 109 19.58 -3.90 3.88
N SER A 110 20.00 -2.64 4.11
CA SER A 110 19.78 -1.95 5.40
C SER A 110 18.29 -1.76 5.73
N PHE A 111 17.45 -1.59 4.72
CA PHE A 111 16.01 -1.49 4.91
C PHE A 111 15.42 -2.86 5.28
N MET A 112 15.75 -3.93 4.57
CA MET A 112 15.25 -5.28 4.87
C MET A 112 15.61 -5.72 6.28
N SER A 113 16.84 -5.41 6.75
CA SER A 113 17.29 -5.79 8.10
C SER A 113 16.46 -5.15 9.23
N GLN A 114 15.83 -3.99 8.99
CA GLN A 114 14.92 -3.38 9.97
C GLN A 114 13.64 -4.19 10.20
N PHE A 115 13.30 -5.11 9.29
CA PHE A 115 12.10 -5.93 9.33
C PHE A 115 12.35 -7.41 9.63
N GLU A 116 13.56 -7.78 10.04
CA GLU A 116 13.91 -9.19 10.38
C GLU A 116 12.94 -9.79 11.41
N ASP A 117 12.63 -9.05 12.48
CA ASP A 117 11.66 -9.49 13.48
C ASP A 117 10.25 -9.66 12.90
N PHE A 118 9.87 -8.80 11.96
CA PHE A 118 8.56 -8.88 11.31
C PHE A 118 8.50 -10.06 10.34
N PHE A 119 9.58 -10.35 9.65
CA PHE A 119 9.71 -11.50 8.77
C PHE A 119 9.81 -12.83 9.52
N ASN A 120 10.31 -12.82 10.74
CA ASN A 120 10.43 -13.99 11.61
C ASN A 120 11.22 -15.16 10.96
N GLY A 121 12.23 -14.85 10.14
CA GLY A 121 13.04 -15.86 9.42
C GLY A 121 12.29 -16.64 8.32
N GLU A 122 11.06 -16.25 7.95
CA GLU A 122 10.21 -17.01 7.04
C GLU A 122 10.24 -16.50 5.60
N ILE A 123 10.84 -15.34 5.34
CA ILE A 123 10.75 -14.65 4.06
C ILE A 123 12.11 -14.58 3.38
N LEU A 124 13.14 -14.08 4.08
CA LEU A 124 14.47 -13.90 3.52
C LEU A 124 15.35 -15.16 3.68
N GLY A 125 16.39 -15.28 2.83
CA GLY A 125 17.36 -16.38 2.88
C GLY A 125 16.87 -17.71 2.31
N GLY A 126 15.65 -17.77 1.83
CA GLY A 126 15.06 -18.96 1.23
C GLY A 126 15.30 -19.06 -0.28
N LYS A 127 14.90 -20.20 -0.88
CA LYS A 127 14.93 -20.42 -2.35
C LYS A 127 13.51 -20.47 -2.95
N LYS A 128 12.52 -19.95 -2.22
CA LYS A 128 11.12 -19.96 -2.67
C LYS A 128 10.79 -18.66 -3.40
N TYR A 129 10.02 -18.77 -4.47
CA TYR A 129 9.40 -17.61 -5.09
C TYR A 129 8.30 -17.02 -4.20
N LEU A 130 7.99 -15.74 -4.38
CA LEU A 130 6.92 -15.08 -3.61
C LEU A 130 5.59 -15.85 -3.70
N ARG A 131 5.22 -16.34 -4.87
CA ARG A 131 3.99 -17.13 -5.07
C ARG A 131 3.93 -18.42 -4.26
N ASP A 132 5.08 -18.99 -3.89
CA ASP A 132 5.21 -20.25 -3.16
C ASP A 132 5.24 -20.05 -1.63
N LEU A 133 5.21 -18.81 -1.18
CA LEU A 133 5.07 -18.45 0.23
C LEU A 133 3.62 -18.58 0.68
N SER A 134 3.41 -18.71 1.99
CA SER A 134 2.06 -18.60 2.57
C SER A 134 1.44 -17.22 2.29
N LYS A 135 0.12 -17.13 2.25
CA LYS A 135 -0.59 -15.85 2.06
C LYS A 135 -0.16 -14.79 3.06
N GLY A 136 0.04 -15.18 4.33
CA GLY A 136 0.56 -14.27 5.36
C GLY A 136 1.96 -13.74 5.03
N ASN A 137 2.86 -14.60 4.54
CA ASN A 137 4.23 -14.19 4.18
C ASN A 137 4.28 -13.37 2.89
N GLN A 138 3.44 -13.68 1.89
CA GLN A 138 3.24 -12.83 0.71
C GLN A 138 2.79 -11.43 1.14
N LYS A 139 1.82 -11.34 2.06
CA LYS A 139 1.31 -10.08 2.61
C LYS A 139 2.40 -9.32 3.37
N LYS A 140 3.17 -9.98 4.24
CA LYS A 140 4.31 -9.35 4.93
C LYS A 140 5.29 -8.73 3.92
N ALA A 141 5.68 -9.48 2.90
CA ALA A 141 6.60 -9.01 1.86
C ALA A 141 6.02 -7.80 1.10
N GLY A 142 4.76 -7.86 0.67
CA GLY A 142 4.09 -6.77 -0.03
C GLY A 142 3.96 -5.50 0.81
N ILE A 143 3.56 -5.63 2.09
CA ILE A 143 3.47 -4.50 3.01
C ILE A 143 4.85 -3.87 3.20
N VAL A 144 5.89 -4.65 3.49
CA VAL A 144 7.25 -4.11 3.70
C VAL A 144 7.75 -3.43 2.42
N ALA A 145 7.52 -4.00 1.24
CA ALA A 145 7.86 -3.35 -0.02
C ALA A 145 7.14 -1.99 -0.21
N ALA A 146 5.87 -1.89 0.22
CA ALA A 146 5.14 -0.63 0.18
C ALA A 146 5.69 0.45 1.15
N LEU A 147 6.47 0.06 2.16
CA LEU A 147 7.11 1.00 3.08
C LEU A 147 8.46 1.53 2.56
N MET A 148 8.99 0.95 1.47
CA MET A 148 10.32 1.27 0.97
C MET A 148 10.37 2.63 0.27
N GLY A 149 11.46 3.38 0.45
CA GLY A 149 11.70 4.65 -0.23
C GLY A 149 11.04 5.86 0.44
N GLU A 150 10.66 5.75 1.70
CA GLU A 150 10.09 6.84 2.51
C GLU A 150 8.88 7.53 1.87
N PRO A 151 7.84 6.77 1.49
CA PRO A 151 6.67 7.35 0.84
C PRO A 151 5.94 8.34 1.77
N LYS A 152 5.38 9.40 1.19
CA LYS A 152 4.53 10.36 1.93
C LYS A 152 3.09 9.87 2.10
N VAL A 153 2.67 8.95 1.21
CA VAL A 153 1.34 8.34 1.25
C VAL A 153 1.49 6.84 1.07
N ILE A 154 0.88 6.07 1.95
CA ILE A 154 0.82 4.62 1.89
C ILE A 154 -0.64 4.19 1.91
N ILE A 155 -1.07 3.38 0.95
CA ILE A 155 -2.42 2.81 0.90
C ILE A 155 -2.32 1.31 1.15
N LEU A 156 -3.00 0.83 2.19
CA LEU A 156 -3.02 -0.59 2.57
C LEU A 156 -4.46 -1.08 2.59
N ASP A 157 -4.80 -2.07 1.77
CA ASP A 157 -6.12 -2.72 1.81
C ASP A 157 -6.05 -3.97 2.68
N GLU A 158 -6.90 -4.02 3.71
CA GLU A 158 -7.00 -5.12 4.68
C GLU A 158 -5.64 -5.64 5.21
N PRO A 159 -4.74 -4.75 5.70
CA PRO A 159 -3.36 -5.14 6.01
C PRO A 159 -3.23 -6.17 7.13
N PHE A 160 -4.24 -6.32 7.97
CA PHE A 160 -4.24 -7.26 9.10
C PHE A 160 -4.87 -8.62 8.78
N ALA A 161 -5.58 -8.75 7.65
CA ALA A 161 -6.19 -10.01 7.26
C ALA A 161 -5.14 -11.09 6.98
N ASN A 162 -5.42 -12.35 7.38
CA ASN A 162 -4.54 -13.50 7.19
C ASN A 162 -3.17 -13.42 7.90
N LEU A 163 -3.02 -12.52 8.87
CA LEU A 163 -1.85 -12.45 9.75
C LEU A 163 -2.19 -13.03 11.13
N ASP A 164 -1.22 -13.73 11.73
CA ASP A 164 -1.33 -14.18 13.11
C ASP A 164 -1.35 -13.00 14.10
N PRO A 165 -1.86 -13.18 15.33
CA PRO A 165 -2.00 -12.08 16.29
C PRO A 165 -0.68 -11.36 16.61
N THR A 166 0.43 -12.07 16.69
CA THR A 166 1.75 -11.49 16.98
C THR A 166 2.21 -10.59 15.85
N THR A 167 2.07 -11.05 14.61
CA THR A 167 2.37 -10.28 13.40
C THR A 167 1.48 -9.05 13.29
N GLN A 168 0.18 -9.15 13.63
CA GLN A 168 -0.73 -7.99 13.66
C GLN A 168 -0.27 -6.92 14.66
N ILE A 169 0.20 -7.31 15.85
CA ILE A 169 0.72 -6.39 16.87
C ILE A 169 1.97 -5.67 16.34
N ARG A 170 2.90 -6.42 15.72
CA ARG A 170 4.11 -5.86 15.12
C ARG A 170 3.77 -4.87 14.00
N LEU A 171 2.84 -5.22 13.11
CA LEU A 171 2.39 -4.33 12.04
C LEU A 171 1.75 -3.04 12.57
N LYS A 172 0.91 -3.13 13.62
CA LYS A 172 0.34 -1.95 14.28
C LYS A 172 1.42 -1.01 14.81
N LYS A 173 2.48 -1.57 15.40
CA LYS A 173 3.61 -0.78 15.87
C LYS A 173 4.33 -0.09 14.71
N ILE A 174 4.62 -0.80 13.63
CA ILE A 174 5.25 -0.24 12.42
C ILE A 174 4.42 0.93 11.87
N ILE A 175 3.11 0.74 11.69
CA ILE A 175 2.19 1.80 11.20
C ILE A 175 2.21 3.02 12.13
N LYS A 176 2.15 2.79 13.43
CA LYS A 176 2.19 3.87 14.43
C LYS A 176 3.51 4.64 14.39
N ASP A 177 4.62 3.95 14.28
CA ASP A 177 5.95 4.57 14.23
C ASP A 177 6.11 5.42 12.95
N LEU A 178 5.62 4.92 11.80
CA LEU A 178 5.63 5.68 10.54
C LEU A 178 4.79 6.97 10.63
N SER A 179 3.59 6.89 11.19
CA SER A 179 2.71 8.04 11.35
C SER A 179 3.29 9.10 12.31
N ASN A 180 3.93 8.64 13.41
CA ASN A 180 4.42 9.56 14.45
C ASN A 180 5.76 10.22 14.10
N TYR A 181 6.63 9.55 13.32
CA TYR A 181 8.02 9.99 13.13
C TYR A 181 8.34 10.39 11.70
N LYS A 182 7.50 10.06 10.72
CA LYS A 182 7.82 10.31 9.30
C LYS A 182 6.80 11.18 8.56
N ASP A 183 5.81 11.72 9.26
CA ASP A 183 4.75 12.56 8.65
C ASP A 183 4.03 11.84 7.48
N THR A 184 4.01 10.51 7.50
CA THR A 184 3.45 9.67 6.45
C THR A 184 1.93 9.53 6.63
N THR A 185 1.18 9.78 5.57
CA THR A 185 -0.27 9.51 5.52
C THR A 185 -0.49 8.04 5.20
N ILE A 186 -1.27 7.34 6.01
CA ILE A 186 -1.54 5.91 5.84
C ILE A 186 -3.05 5.67 5.78
#